data_8da080b92c4aef412049fc61ddd24a61
#
_entry.id   8da080b92c4aef412049fc61ddd24a61
#
_cell.length_a   1.000
_cell.length_b   1.000
_cell.length_c   1.000
_cell.angle_alpha   90.00
_cell.angle_beta   90.00
_cell.angle_gamma   90.00
#
_symmetry.space_group_name_H-M   'P 1'
#
loop_
_entity.id
_entity.type
_entity.pdbx_description
1 polymer ?
#
loop_
_entity_poly.entity_id
_entity_poly.type
_entity_poly.pdbx_seq_one_letter_code
_entity_poly.pdbx_strand_id
1 'polypeptide(L)'
;GHMSQCLSNSVLYNYHHLGDAASLTDGYHYDPSLKPYQVSADGKRSGTPDDMWAFTSRNPQLDLRASTMLAAASHALRGYNDDLAARALKQSKRLFKEANELMAKNPRPQGRGGMGGSNAATNLQLYVATGEKHYIEDFDAQIWSMLDMNVNFGISTALDAIPYMNDDYKTKLRPYVEKYKEYIDSLDEDNPYGVPIGLGNWAGSGNVVSFGTTVSFASQYFPDIISKDYAYKAMNYLFGCHPYHNYSLVATVGATRPKAVFYGNNRADFSFIPGNVAPGLLFRHPDHFENYDDWPFLWGQNEGTIAGNTSYVIF
;
A
#
# COMPACT_ATOMS: atom_id res chain seq x y z
N GLY A 1 -1.48 -3.62 21.59
CA GLY A 1 -0.73 -4.61 20.89
C GLY A 1 0.36 -3.99 20.03
N HIS A 2 1.23 -4.83 19.55
CA HIS A 2 2.24 -4.49 18.57
C HIS A 2 1.88 -5.14 17.24
N MET A 3 2.36 -4.56 16.13
CA MET A 3 2.22 -5.17 14.82
C MET A 3 3.19 -6.34 14.69
N SER A 4 2.65 -7.51 14.36
CA SER A 4 3.41 -8.72 14.12
C SER A 4 2.93 -9.39 12.83
N GLN A 5 3.83 -10.08 12.18
CA GLN A 5 3.49 -10.91 11.04
C GLN A 5 3.04 -12.28 11.52
N CYS A 6 1.91 -12.75 11.01
CA CYS A 6 1.41 -14.11 11.25
C CYS A 6 1.62 -14.96 10.01
N LEU A 7 2.09 -16.18 10.19
CA LEU A 7 2.25 -17.16 9.12
C LEU A 7 1.67 -18.50 9.60
N SER A 8 1.09 -19.23 8.69
CA SER A 8 0.71 -20.63 8.93
C SER A 8 1.82 -21.57 8.47
N ASN A 9 2.08 -22.61 9.22
CA ASN A 9 3.02 -23.66 8.80
C ASN A 9 2.58 -24.33 7.51
N SER A 10 1.29 -24.46 7.25
CA SER A 10 0.78 -25.03 6.00
C SER A 10 1.14 -24.19 4.78
N VAL A 11 1.24 -22.87 4.91
CA VAL A 11 1.69 -21.99 3.83
C VAL A 11 3.18 -22.19 3.55
N LEU A 12 3.99 -22.43 4.57
CA LEU A 12 5.43 -22.62 4.40
C LEU A 12 5.81 -23.94 3.76
N TYR A 13 5.05 -24.99 4.03
CA TYR A 13 5.40 -26.36 3.65
C TYR A 13 4.48 -26.99 2.61
N ASN A 14 3.36 -26.36 2.30
CA ASN A 14 2.38 -26.90 1.37
C ASN A 14 2.02 -25.89 0.27
N TYR A 15 2.84 -25.85 -0.73
CA TYR A 15 2.67 -24.95 -1.91
C TYR A 15 1.45 -25.26 -2.78
N HIS A 16 0.71 -26.30 -2.47
CA HIS A 16 -0.50 -26.66 -3.21
C HIS A 16 -1.76 -25.99 -2.65
N HIS A 17 -1.67 -25.31 -1.51
CA HIS A 17 -2.78 -24.56 -0.98
C HIS A 17 -2.93 -23.24 -1.68
N LEU A 18 -4.04 -23.11 -2.38
CA LEU A 18 -4.49 -21.89 -3.04
C LEU A 18 -5.47 -21.10 -2.16
N GLY A 19 -5.55 -21.43 -0.89
CA GLY A 19 -6.50 -20.85 0.03
C GLY A 19 -5.88 -20.00 1.13
N ASP A 20 -6.75 -19.44 1.93
CA ASP A 20 -6.36 -18.71 3.14
C ASP A 20 -5.82 -19.67 4.20
N ALA A 21 -4.56 -19.46 4.55
CA ALA A 21 -3.89 -20.28 5.59
C ALA A 21 -4.64 -20.30 6.92
N ALA A 22 -5.38 -19.25 7.24
CA ALA A 22 -6.14 -19.18 8.48
C ALA A 22 -7.30 -20.20 8.56
N SER A 23 -7.76 -20.70 7.41
CA SER A 23 -8.87 -21.67 7.34
C SER A 23 -8.43 -23.11 7.14
N LEU A 24 -7.12 -23.37 7.11
CA LEU A 24 -6.55 -24.68 6.75
C LEU A 24 -5.99 -25.45 7.94
N THR A 25 -6.23 -25.02 9.16
CA THR A 25 -5.77 -25.73 10.36
C THR A 25 -6.66 -26.94 10.66
N ASP A 26 -6.04 -28.01 11.12
CA ASP A 26 -6.74 -29.20 11.62
C ASP A 26 -7.37 -29.01 13.01
N GLY A 27 -7.13 -27.88 13.65
CA GLY A 27 -7.64 -27.56 14.99
C GLY A 27 -6.83 -28.15 16.15
N TYR A 28 -5.75 -28.86 15.88
CA TYR A 28 -4.83 -29.39 16.87
C TYR A 28 -3.52 -28.59 16.89
N HIS A 29 -2.82 -28.59 18.04
CA HIS A 29 -1.47 -28.02 18.10
C HIS A 29 -0.45 -28.96 17.46
N TYR A 30 0.45 -28.40 16.71
CA TYR A 30 1.52 -29.15 16.06
C TYR A 30 2.48 -29.81 17.07
N ASP A 31 2.75 -31.08 16.84
CA ASP A 31 3.75 -31.85 17.57
C ASP A 31 4.69 -32.57 16.61
N PRO A 32 5.95 -32.11 16.50
CA PRO A 32 6.92 -32.66 15.54
C PRO A 32 7.33 -34.10 15.85
N SER A 33 6.95 -34.63 17.01
CA SER A 33 7.21 -36.05 17.37
C SER A 33 6.20 -37.01 16.77
N LEU A 34 5.07 -36.52 16.27
CA LEU A 34 4.03 -37.30 15.63
C LEU A 34 4.23 -37.36 14.12
N LYS A 35 3.75 -38.42 13.51
CA LYS A 35 3.70 -38.50 12.04
C LYS A 35 2.65 -37.53 11.49
N PRO A 36 2.81 -37.04 10.26
CA PRO A 36 1.78 -36.24 9.60
C PRO A 36 0.40 -36.92 9.71
N TYR A 37 -0.63 -36.12 10.05
CA TYR A 37 -2.01 -36.56 10.27
C TYR A 37 -2.24 -37.53 11.46
N GLN A 38 -1.23 -37.85 12.23
CA GLN A 38 -1.39 -38.61 13.48
C GLN A 38 -1.84 -37.64 14.58
N VAL A 39 -2.90 -37.99 15.31
CA VAL A 39 -3.38 -37.27 16.49
C VAL A 39 -2.83 -37.93 17.73
N SER A 40 -2.42 -37.12 18.72
CA SER A 40 -1.96 -37.59 20.03
C SER A 40 -3.07 -38.29 20.78
N ALA A 41 -2.70 -39.16 21.72
CA ALA A 41 -3.66 -39.93 22.51
C ALA A 41 -4.60 -39.07 23.39
N ASP A 42 -4.18 -37.86 23.75
CA ASP A 42 -4.99 -36.89 24.49
C ASP A 42 -5.91 -36.05 23.60
N GLY A 43 -5.86 -36.22 22.28
CA GLY A 43 -6.68 -35.51 21.31
C GLY A 43 -6.42 -34.02 21.22
N LYS A 44 -5.21 -33.55 21.58
CA LYS A 44 -4.88 -32.11 21.58
C LYS A 44 -3.82 -31.68 20.59
N ARG A 45 -3.08 -32.63 20.02
CA ARG A 45 -1.96 -32.37 19.14
C ARG A 45 -2.02 -33.23 17.90
N SER A 46 -1.43 -32.76 16.84
CA SER A 46 -1.25 -33.54 15.60
C SER A 46 0.16 -33.37 15.03
N GLY A 47 0.55 -34.29 14.17
CA GLY A 47 1.80 -34.16 13.40
C GLY A 47 1.67 -33.32 12.16
N THR A 48 0.54 -32.65 11.92
CA THR A 48 0.30 -31.79 10.80
C THR A 48 0.83 -30.38 11.09
N PRO A 49 1.81 -29.85 10.32
CA PRO A 49 2.42 -28.55 10.59
C PRO A 49 1.57 -27.40 10.03
N ASP A 50 0.35 -27.26 10.49
CA ASP A 50 -0.63 -26.29 10.00
C ASP A 50 -1.04 -25.24 11.05
N ASP A 51 -0.37 -25.20 12.19
CA ASP A 51 -0.57 -24.19 13.22
C ASP A 51 -0.24 -22.80 12.71
N MET A 52 -1.05 -21.83 13.11
CA MET A 52 -0.75 -20.42 12.88
C MET A 52 0.21 -19.91 13.95
N TRP A 53 1.30 -19.30 13.48
CA TRP A 53 2.32 -18.71 14.33
C TRP A 53 2.26 -17.20 14.29
N ALA A 54 2.18 -16.58 15.45
CA ALA A 54 2.36 -15.13 15.58
C ALA A 54 3.80 -14.84 16.03
N PHE A 55 4.54 -14.10 15.21
CA PHE A 55 5.86 -13.61 15.59
C PHE A 55 5.70 -12.43 16.53
N THR A 56 6.16 -12.58 17.75
CA THR A 56 6.02 -11.57 18.81
C THR A 56 7.17 -10.56 18.83
N SER A 57 8.17 -10.75 17.97
CA SER A 57 9.25 -9.78 17.80
C SER A 57 8.69 -8.44 17.26
N ARG A 58 9.09 -7.36 17.91
CA ARG A 58 8.65 -6.02 17.51
C ARG A 58 9.26 -5.61 16.18
N ASN A 59 8.46 -4.99 15.33
CA ASN A 59 8.91 -4.38 14.09
C ASN A 59 8.60 -2.88 14.12
N PRO A 60 9.60 -2.01 14.38
CA PRO A 60 9.36 -0.58 14.52
C PRO A 60 8.83 0.08 13.24
N GLN A 61 9.15 -0.47 12.07
CA GLN A 61 8.62 0.04 10.80
C GLN A 61 7.11 -0.21 10.64
N LEU A 62 6.64 -1.38 11.08
CA LEU A 62 5.21 -1.67 11.13
C LEU A 62 4.50 -0.85 12.21
N ASP A 63 5.15 -0.63 13.35
CA ASP A 63 4.62 0.23 14.40
C ASP A 63 4.47 1.69 13.92
N LEU A 64 5.44 2.23 13.16
CA LEU A 64 5.32 3.55 12.53
C LEU A 64 4.16 3.62 11.54
N ARG A 65 4.04 2.62 10.65
CA ARG A 65 2.93 2.57 9.70
C ARG A 65 1.58 2.52 10.40
N ALA A 66 1.46 1.69 11.44
CA ALA A 66 0.25 1.62 12.25
C ALA A 66 -0.02 2.95 12.97
N SER A 67 1.01 3.61 13.47
CA SER A 67 0.89 4.94 14.09
C SER A 67 0.34 5.97 13.11
N THR A 68 0.89 6.05 11.90
CA THR A 68 0.42 6.95 10.84
C THR A 68 -1.07 6.74 10.54
N MET A 69 -1.46 5.48 10.33
CA MET A 69 -2.86 5.14 10.03
C MET A 69 -3.81 5.46 11.20
N LEU A 70 -3.38 5.21 12.44
CA LEU A 70 -4.18 5.50 13.62
C LEU A 70 -4.32 7.02 13.88
N ALA A 71 -3.29 7.82 13.57
CA ALA A 71 -3.39 9.27 13.63
C ALA A 71 -4.40 9.79 12.60
N ALA A 72 -4.31 9.34 11.35
CA ALA A 72 -5.26 9.70 10.32
C ALA A 72 -6.70 9.26 10.67
N ALA A 73 -6.87 8.03 11.15
CA ALA A 73 -8.16 7.52 11.60
C ALA A 73 -8.74 8.35 12.76
N SER A 74 -7.90 8.77 13.71
CA SER A 74 -8.34 9.65 14.81
C SER A 74 -8.91 10.97 14.29
N HIS A 75 -8.23 11.58 13.31
CA HIS A 75 -8.71 12.82 12.69
C HIS A 75 -10.04 12.60 11.96
N ALA A 76 -10.14 11.56 11.15
CA ALA A 76 -11.33 11.25 10.35
C ALA A 76 -12.57 10.87 11.20
N LEU A 77 -12.37 10.25 12.35
CA LEU A 77 -13.44 9.79 13.23
C LEU A 77 -13.97 10.88 14.17
N ARG A 78 -13.29 12.01 14.26
CA ARG A 78 -13.69 13.12 15.15
C ARG A 78 -15.04 13.67 14.72
N GLY A 79 -15.97 13.79 15.69
CA GLY A 79 -17.35 14.18 15.46
C GLY A 79 -18.29 13.05 14.99
N TYR A 80 -17.73 11.87 14.68
CA TYR A 80 -18.52 10.66 14.34
C TYR A 80 -18.44 9.60 15.42
N ASN A 81 -17.24 9.37 15.97
CA ASN A 81 -16.99 8.43 17.05
C ASN A 81 -15.77 8.89 17.85
N ASP A 82 -16.00 9.83 18.76
CA ASP A 82 -14.95 10.48 19.52
C ASP A 82 -14.20 9.52 20.46
N ASP A 83 -14.86 8.51 21.00
CA ASP A 83 -14.21 7.50 21.84
C ASP A 83 -13.20 6.69 21.04
N LEU A 84 -13.57 6.26 19.82
CA LEU A 84 -12.67 5.53 18.95
C LEU A 84 -11.55 6.45 18.43
N ALA A 85 -11.86 7.70 18.09
CA ALA A 85 -10.88 8.71 17.71
C ALA A 85 -9.82 8.92 18.80
N ALA A 86 -10.25 9.08 20.05
CA ALA A 86 -9.34 9.26 21.20
C ALA A 86 -8.47 8.02 21.44
N ARG A 87 -9.05 6.83 21.34
CA ARG A 87 -8.31 5.56 21.46
C ARG A 87 -7.29 5.38 20.34
N ALA A 88 -7.64 5.71 19.09
CA ALA A 88 -6.75 5.66 17.94
C ALA A 88 -5.55 6.61 18.14
N LEU A 89 -5.80 7.84 18.54
CA LEU A 89 -4.74 8.83 18.82
C LEU A 89 -3.80 8.38 19.93
N LYS A 90 -4.37 7.87 21.03
CA LYS A 90 -3.57 7.36 22.16
C LYS A 90 -2.63 6.23 21.70
N GLN A 91 -3.13 5.29 20.90
CA GLN A 91 -2.31 4.18 20.40
C GLN A 91 -1.29 4.66 19.36
N SER A 92 -1.66 5.60 18.49
CA SER A 92 -0.73 6.21 17.55
C SER A 92 0.48 6.80 18.26
N LYS A 93 0.27 7.70 19.21
CA LYS A 93 1.36 8.32 20.00
C LYS A 93 2.22 7.30 20.72
N ARG A 94 1.61 6.25 21.30
CA ARG A 94 2.36 5.18 21.96
C ARG A 94 3.25 4.43 20.98
N LEU A 95 2.72 3.97 19.85
CA LEU A 95 3.47 3.22 18.85
C LEU A 95 4.60 4.06 18.26
N PHE A 96 4.35 5.34 17.97
CA PHE A 96 5.37 6.27 17.49
C PHE A 96 6.56 6.38 18.44
N LYS A 97 6.26 6.64 19.73
CA LYS A 97 7.29 6.73 20.77
C LYS A 97 8.11 5.44 20.87
N GLU A 98 7.42 4.30 21.02
CA GLU A 98 8.08 3.01 21.23
C GLU A 98 8.88 2.55 20.01
N ALA A 99 8.40 2.85 18.79
CA ALA A 99 9.13 2.56 17.56
C ALA A 99 10.46 3.36 17.49
N ASN A 100 10.41 4.65 17.78
CA ASN A 100 11.60 5.50 17.80
C ASN A 100 12.59 5.08 18.88
N GLU A 101 12.13 4.74 20.09
CA GLU A 101 12.99 4.21 21.15
C GLU A 101 13.68 2.90 20.74
N LEU A 102 12.98 2.02 20.05
CA LEU A 102 13.54 0.76 19.57
C LEU A 102 14.54 0.97 18.44
N MET A 103 14.27 1.87 17.50
CA MET A 103 15.21 2.22 16.43
C MET A 103 16.47 2.90 16.97
N ALA A 104 16.35 3.76 17.97
CA ALA A 104 17.50 4.39 18.61
C ALA A 104 18.42 3.39 19.32
N LYS A 105 17.84 2.33 19.92
CA LYS A 105 18.61 1.25 20.58
C LYS A 105 19.28 0.30 19.59
N ASN A 106 18.68 0.11 18.42
CA ASN A 106 19.14 -0.82 17.40
C ASN A 106 19.19 -0.12 16.03
N PRO A 107 20.16 0.76 15.80
CA PRO A 107 20.27 1.46 14.53
C PRO A 107 20.65 0.45 13.43
N ARG A 108 19.66 -0.10 12.76
CA ARG A 108 19.87 -0.88 11.55
C ARG A 108 19.77 0.07 10.34
N PRO A 109 20.60 -0.15 9.29
CA PRO A 109 20.36 0.52 8.02
C PRO A 109 18.90 0.27 7.63
N GLN A 110 18.19 1.33 7.27
CA GLN A 110 16.78 1.21 6.83
C GLN A 110 16.73 0.19 5.70
N GLY A 111 16.14 -0.97 5.97
CA GLY A 111 16.02 -2.03 5.00
C GLY A 111 15.13 -1.57 3.83
N ARG A 112 15.50 -1.96 2.62
CA ARG A 112 14.73 -1.76 1.38
C ARG A 112 13.41 -2.57 1.42
N GLY A 113 12.57 -2.33 2.38
CA GLY A 113 11.28 -3.00 2.50
C GLY A 113 10.14 -2.02 2.29
N GLY A 114 9.50 -2.03 1.12
CA GLY A 114 8.42 -1.12 0.72
C GLY A 114 7.11 -1.20 1.54
N MET A 115 7.13 -1.78 2.74
CA MET A 115 6.01 -1.85 3.66
C MET A 115 6.24 -1.12 4.99
N GLY A 116 7.35 -0.41 5.14
CA GLY A 116 7.69 0.35 6.34
C GLY A 116 6.98 1.70 6.41
N GLY A 117 6.74 2.19 7.63
CA GLY A 117 6.31 3.55 7.89
C GLY A 117 7.51 4.52 7.88
N SER A 118 7.26 5.81 7.67
CA SER A 118 8.27 6.84 7.82
C SER A 118 7.94 7.78 8.99
N ASN A 119 8.97 8.27 9.66
CA ASN A 119 8.79 9.25 10.72
C ASN A 119 8.16 10.54 10.18
N ALA A 120 8.55 11.00 8.99
CA ALA A 120 7.97 12.19 8.37
C ALA A 120 6.45 12.04 8.17
N ALA A 121 6.00 10.95 7.54
CA ALA A 121 4.57 10.72 7.34
C ALA A 121 3.81 10.61 8.68
N THR A 122 4.40 9.96 9.70
CA THR A 122 3.80 9.84 11.03
C THR A 122 3.69 11.20 11.71
N ASN A 123 4.73 12.02 11.66
CA ASN A 123 4.75 13.36 12.21
C ASN A 123 3.68 14.25 11.57
N LEU A 124 3.57 14.21 10.23
CA LEU A 124 2.52 14.95 9.52
C LEU A 124 1.12 14.55 10.01
N GLN A 125 0.81 13.25 10.08
CA GLN A 125 -0.50 12.79 10.51
C GLN A 125 -0.78 13.07 12.00
N LEU A 126 0.23 13.00 12.86
CA LEU A 126 0.10 13.40 14.26
C LEU A 126 -0.14 14.90 14.41
N TYR A 127 0.50 15.73 13.59
CA TYR A 127 0.19 17.17 13.55
C TYR A 127 -1.25 17.43 13.12
N VAL A 128 -1.70 16.82 12.04
CA VAL A 128 -3.09 16.94 11.56
C VAL A 128 -4.09 16.50 12.63
N ALA A 129 -3.78 15.45 13.37
CA ALA A 129 -4.66 14.95 14.43
C ALA A 129 -4.65 15.79 15.71
N THR A 130 -3.56 16.51 16.02
CA THR A 130 -3.38 17.15 17.33
C THR A 130 -3.21 18.67 17.30
N GLY A 131 -2.66 19.22 16.22
CA GLY A 131 -2.20 20.61 16.13
C GLY A 131 -0.93 20.90 16.93
N GLU A 132 -0.26 19.88 17.50
CA GLU A 132 0.96 20.05 18.30
C GLU A 132 2.15 20.40 17.40
N LYS A 133 2.68 21.61 17.53
CA LYS A 133 3.68 22.21 16.61
C LYS A 133 4.95 21.39 16.43
N HIS A 134 5.41 20.73 17.47
CA HIS A 134 6.65 19.93 17.37
C HIS A 134 6.57 18.85 16.29
N TYR A 135 5.40 18.28 16.02
CA TYR A 135 5.25 17.28 14.97
C TYR A 135 5.46 17.86 13.56
N ILE A 136 4.97 19.09 13.30
CA ILE A 136 5.20 19.68 11.97
C ILE A 136 6.63 20.21 11.83
N GLU A 137 7.27 20.62 12.91
CA GLU A 137 8.68 20.99 12.95
C GLU A 137 9.57 19.75 12.69
N ASP A 138 9.28 18.62 13.33
CA ASP A 138 9.96 17.34 13.11
C ASP A 138 9.72 16.81 11.68
N PHE A 139 8.52 17.00 11.13
CA PHE A 139 8.23 16.70 9.74
C PHE A 139 9.13 17.50 8.80
N ASP A 140 9.17 18.83 8.97
CA ASP A 140 9.97 19.71 8.11
C ASP A 140 11.46 19.37 8.19
N ALA A 141 11.97 19.03 9.37
CA ALA A 141 13.35 18.60 9.53
C ALA A 141 13.71 17.30 8.78
N GLN A 142 12.74 16.43 8.52
CA GLN A 142 12.97 15.07 7.99
C GLN A 142 12.63 14.90 6.52
N ILE A 143 11.65 15.64 6.01
CA ILE A 143 11.13 15.41 4.65
C ILE A 143 12.18 15.64 3.56
N TRP A 144 13.08 16.61 3.75
CA TRP A 144 14.08 16.97 2.77
C TRP A 144 15.09 15.85 2.51
N SER A 145 15.57 15.18 3.57
CA SER A 145 16.46 14.04 3.41
C SER A 145 15.80 12.87 2.70
N MET A 146 14.50 12.70 2.87
CA MET A 146 13.72 11.69 2.17
C MET A 146 13.59 12.01 0.67
N LEU A 147 13.34 13.28 0.34
CA LEU A 147 13.28 13.76 -1.03
C LEU A 147 14.65 13.70 -1.73
N ASP A 148 15.73 14.03 -1.02
CA ASP A 148 17.10 13.92 -1.52
C ASP A 148 17.49 12.48 -1.84
N MET A 149 17.06 11.54 -1.01
CA MET A 149 17.32 10.11 -1.20
C MET A 149 16.57 9.57 -2.43
N ASN A 150 15.29 9.85 -2.53
CA ASN A 150 14.46 9.49 -3.68
C ASN A 150 13.17 10.32 -3.71
N VAL A 151 13.08 11.23 -4.68
CA VAL A 151 11.93 12.12 -4.83
C VAL A 151 10.62 11.35 -4.97
N ASN A 152 10.61 10.21 -5.69
CA ASN A 152 9.40 9.44 -5.94
C ASN A 152 8.79 8.84 -4.65
N PHE A 153 9.59 8.61 -3.61
CA PHE A 153 9.08 8.12 -2.33
C PHE A 153 8.57 9.23 -1.42
N GLY A 154 9.14 10.45 -1.53
CA GLY A 154 8.86 11.55 -0.63
C GLY A 154 7.82 12.53 -1.12
N ILE A 155 7.65 12.65 -2.43
CA ILE A 155 6.91 13.75 -3.04
C ILE A 155 5.42 13.78 -2.65
N SER A 156 4.74 12.65 -2.59
CA SER A 156 3.34 12.58 -2.16
C SER A 156 3.18 13.12 -0.73
N THR A 157 4.01 12.64 0.21
CA THR A 157 4.00 13.09 1.60
C THR A 157 4.33 14.59 1.73
N ALA A 158 5.24 15.08 0.89
CA ALA A 158 5.60 16.50 0.87
C ALA A 158 4.45 17.38 0.34
N LEU A 159 3.74 16.93 -0.68
CA LEU A 159 2.56 17.63 -1.23
C LEU A 159 1.40 17.65 -0.22
N ASP A 160 1.18 16.54 0.50
CA ASP A 160 0.15 16.45 1.54
C ASP A 160 0.36 17.45 2.68
N ALA A 161 1.61 17.90 2.89
CA ALA A 161 1.94 18.86 3.93
C ALA A 161 1.65 20.32 3.57
N ILE A 162 1.54 20.65 2.28
CA ILE A 162 1.41 22.05 1.80
C ILE A 162 0.30 22.84 2.53
N PRO A 163 -0.90 22.27 2.77
CA PRO A 163 -1.97 23.01 3.48
C PRO A 163 -1.62 23.44 4.91
N TYR A 164 -0.59 22.87 5.50
CA TYR A 164 -0.17 23.06 6.89
C TYR A 164 1.14 23.84 7.02
N MET A 165 1.77 24.18 5.89
CA MET A 165 3.07 24.81 5.81
C MET A 165 2.95 26.26 5.29
N ASN A 166 4.03 27.02 5.44
CA ASN A 166 4.12 28.40 4.92
C ASN A 166 4.59 28.42 3.47
N ASP A 167 4.63 29.61 2.88
CA ASP A 167 5.04 29.82 1.48
C ASP A 167 6.53 29.47 1.24
N ASP A 168 7.38 29.62 2.27
CA ASP A 168 8.80 29.24 2.15
C ASP A 168 8.96 27.74 1.94
N TYR A 169 8.11 26.92 2.57
CA TYR A 169 8.08 25.48 2.34
C TYR A 169 7.75 25.16 0.87
N LYS A 170 6.72 25.79 0.34
CA LYS A 170 6.32 25.60 -1.07
C LYS A 170 7.44 26.02 -2.02
N THR A 171 8.11 27.13 -1.73
CA THR A 171 9.25 27.60 -2.50
C THR A 171 10.41 26.62 -2.47
N LYS A 172 10.73 26.06 -1.29
CA LYS A 172 11.78 25.05 -1.11
C LYS A 172 11.41 23.71 -1.75
N LEU A 173 10.11 23.36 -1.82
CA LEU A 173 9.64 22.11 -2.43
C LEU A 173 9.72 22.16 -3.98
N ARG A 174 9.65 23.34 -4.59
CA ARG A 174 9.59 23.51 -6.04
C ARG A 174 10.68 22.73 -6.82
N PRO A 175 11.98 22.80 -6.46
CA PRO A 175 13.01 22.03 -7.18
C PRO A 175 12.79 20.51 -7.14
N TYR A 176 12.19 19.98 -6.09
CA TYR A 176 11.84 18.56 -6.00
C TYR A 176 10.65 18.21 -6.88
N VAL A 177 9.69 19.12 -7.06
CA VAL A 177 8.60 18.94 -8.01
C VAL A 177 9.12 18.97 -9.46
N GLU A 178 10.09 19.84 -9.76
CA GLU A 178 10.79 19.85 -11.05
C GLU A 178 11.55 18.54 -11.30
N LYS A 179 12.27 18.03 -10.31
CA LYS A 179 12.91 16.71 -10.38
C LYS A 179 11.91 15.56 -10.51
N TYR A 180 10.75 15.66 -9.88
CA TYR A 180 9.68 14.69 -10.06
C TYR A 180 9.08 14.76 -11.46
N LYS A 181 9.04 15.95 -12.07
CA LYS A 181 8.63 16.11 -13.46
C LYS A 181 9.57 15.40 -14.43
N GLU A 182 10.88 15.42 -14.19
CA GLU A 182 11.85 14.65 -15.00
C GLU A 182 11.54 13.14 -14.97
N TYR A 183 11.17 12.62 -13.79
CA TYR A 183 10.70 11.23 -13.69
C TYR A 183 9.41 11.00 -14.48
N ILE A 184 8.45 11.92 -14.42
CA ILE A 184 7.20 11.83 -15.20
C ILE A 184 7.50 11.79 -16.69
N ASP A 185 8.40 12.63 -17.17
CA ASP A 185 8.77 12.69 -18.60
C ASP A 185 9.45 11.40 -19.04
N SER A 186 10.23 10.76 -18.19
CA SER A 186 10.88 9.48 -18.51
C SER A 186 9.88 8.33 -18.71
N LEU A 187 8.65 8.45 -18.20
CA LEU A 187 7.62 7.42 -18.40
C LEU A 187 7.13 7.36 -19.85
N ASP A 188 7.12 8.49 -20.56
CA ASP A 188 6.77 8.54 -21.99
C ASP A 188 7.86 7.86 -22.86
N GLU A 189 9.11 7.80 -22.38
CA GLU A 189 10.20 7.06 -23.04
C GLU A 189 10.17 5.56 -22.70
N ASP A 190 9.71 5.20 -21.49
CA ASP A 190 9.66 3.84 -21.01
C ASP A 190 8.50 3.04 -21.62
N ASN A 191 7.34 3.66 -21.76
CA ASN A 191 6.16 2.98 -22.29
C ASN A 191 5.19 3.93 -23.02
N PRO A 192 4.38 3.40 -23.95
CA PRO A 192 3.49 4.22 -24.78
C PRO A 192 2.32 4.87 -24.03
N TYR A 193 2.13 4.54 -22.76
CA TYR A 193 1.01 5.05 -21.96
C TYR A 193 1.42 6.25 -21.10
N GLY A 194 2.72 6.47 -20.88
CA GLY A 194 3.26 7.51 -20.02
C GLY A 194 2.83 7.40 -18.56
N VAL A 195 2.70 6.17 -18.06
CA VAL A 195 2.32 5.86 -16.68
C VAL A 195 3.26 4.81 -16.08
N PRO A 196 3.44 4.75 -14.76
CA PRO A 196 4.37 3.82 -14.13
C PRO A 196 3.83 2.38 -14.17
N ILE A 197 4.20 1.67 -15.22
CA ILE A 197 3.85 0.26 -15.39
C ILE A 197 4.91 -0.59 -14.71
N GLY A 198 4.54 -1.28 -13.64
CA GLY A 198 5.43 -2.23 -12.98
C GLY A 198 5.49 -3.57 -13.71
N LEU A 199 6.69 -3.94 -14.18
CA LEU A 199 6.90 -5.25 -14.76
C LEU A 199 7.05 -6.33 -13.70
N GLY A 200 6.25 -7.39 -13.84
CA GLY A 200 6.36 -8.57 -13.00
C GLY A 200 6.05 -8.35 -11.53
N ASN A 201 5.53 -7.20 -11.17
CA ASN A 201 5.12 -6.90 -9.82
C ASN A 201 3.64 -7.20 -9.63
N TRP A 202 3.31 -7.65 -8.45
CA TRP A 202 1.96 -7.62 -7.94
C TRP A 202 1.38 -6.22 -8.09
N ALA A 203 0.23 -6.10 -8.74
CA ALA A 203 -0.58 -4.90 -8.70
C ALA A 203 -0.01 -3.64 -9.38
N GLY A 204 0.32 -3.71 -10.64
CA GLY A 204 0.74 -2.54 -11.41
C GLY A 204 -0.24 -1.37 -11.38
N SER A 205 -1.56 -1.63 -11.31
CA SER A 205 -2.58 -0.58 -11.24
C SER A 205 -2.49 0.29 -9.98
N GLY A 206 -2.05 -0.27 -8.86
CA GLY A 206 -1.83 0.51 -7.63
C GLY A 206 -0.78 1.60 -7.80
N ASN A 207 0.27 1.34 -8.59
CA ASN A 207 1.27 2.35 -8.91
C ASN A 207 0.67 3.45 -9.81
N VAL A 208 -0.16 3.09 -10.77
CA VAL A 208 -0.84 4.05 -11.65
C VAL A 208 -1.82 4.92 -10.87
N VAL A 209 -2.58 4.35 -9.95
CA VAL A 209 -3.48 5.11 -9.06
C VAL A 209 -2.69 6.06 -8.16
N SER A 210 -1.64 5.59 -7.52
CA SER A 210 -0.78 6.44 -6.67
C SER A 210 -0.12 7.56 -7.46
N PHE A 211 0.35 7.27 -8.66
CA PHE A 211 0.88 8.27 -9.58
C PHE A 211 -0.19 9.31 -9.94
N GLY A 212 -1.38 8.86 -10.37
CA GLY A 212 -2.48 9.74 -10.72
C GLY A 212 -2.87 10.68 -9.59
N THR A 213 -2.98 10.17 -8.36
CA THR A 213 -3.25 10.97 -7.16
C THR A 213 -2.14 12.00 -6.93
N THR A 214 -0.87 11.57 -6.99
CA THR A 214 0.27 12.45 -6.75
C THR A 214 0.35 13.58 -7.78
N VAL A 215 0.20 13.28 -9.07
CA VAL A 215 0.24 14.32 -10.13
C VAL A 215 -0.99 15.22 -10.07
N SER A 216 -2.14 14.72 -9.62
CA SER A 216 -3.32 15.54 -9.39
C SER A 216 -3.05 16.61 -8.32
N PHE A 217 -2.53 16.25 -7.17
CA PHE A 217 -2.13 17.22 -6.13
C PHE A 217 -1.00 18.13 -6.60
N ALA A 218 0.03 17.57 -7.25
CA ALA A 218 1.13 18.37 -7.78
C ALA A 218 0.64 19.44 -8.79
N SER A 219 -0.29 19.08 -9.69
CA SER A 219 -0.88 20.01 -10.64
C SER A 219 -1.73 21.10 -9.99
N GLN A 220 -2.31 20.83 -8.84
CA GLN A 220 -3.06 21.82 -8.09
C GLN A 220 -2.15 22.88 -7.45
N TYR A 221 -1.01 22.47 -6.92
CA TYR A 221 -0.10 23.37 -6.21
C TYR A 221 0.99 23.97 -7.10
N PHE A 222 1.38 23.27 -8.17
CA PHE A 222 2.43 23.65 -9.14
C PHE A 222 1.94 23.46 -10.59
N PRO A 223 0.87 24.16 -11.00
CA PRO A 223 0.27 23.99 -12.33
C PRO A 223 1.19 24.43 -13.48
N ASP A 224 2.19 25.22 -13.17
CA ASP A 224 3.22 25.68 -14.13
C ASP A 224 4.33 24.64 -14.36
N ILE A 225 4.43 23.60 -13.52
CA ILE A 225 5.40 22.51 -13.66
C ILE A 225 4.70 21.23 -14.11
N ILE A 226 3.58 20.87 -13.48
CA ILE A 226 2.87 19.61 -13.71
C ILE A 226 1.46 19.89 -14.23
N SER A 227 1.19 19.42 -15.46
CA SER A 227 -0.15 19.49 -16.07
C SER A 227 -1.09 18.45 -15.46
N LYS A 228 -2.39 18.78 -15.40
CA LYS A 228 -3.46 17.84 -15.08
C LYS A 228 -3.56 16.68 -16.08
N ASP A 229 -3.00 16.83 -17.27
CA ASP A 229 -3.06 15.79 -18.31
C ASP A 229 -2.40 14.48 -17.87
N TYR A 230 -1.41 14.54 -16.98
CA TYR A 230 -0.80 13.34 -16.42
C TYR A 230 -1.77 12.54 -15.54
N ALA A 231 -2.65 13.20 -14.79
CA ALA A 231 -3.71 12.54 -14.05
C ALA A 231 -4.73 11.90 -15.01
N TYR A 232 -5.09 12.60 -16.09
CA TYR A 232 -5.97 12.04 -17.13
C TYR A 232 -5.34 10.85 -17.86
N LYS A 233 -4.03 10.87 -18.15
CA LYS A 233 -3.32 9.70 -18.68
C LYS A 233 -3.46 8.48 -17.76
N ALA A 234 -3.24 8.66 -16.46
CA ALA A 234 -3.39 7.59 -15.47
C ALA A 234 -4.83 7.06 -15.42
N MET A 235 -5.83 7.92 -15.39
CA MET A 235 -7.24 7.55 -15.39
C MET A 235 -7.64 6.83 -16.68
N ASN A 236 -7.24 7.34 -17.83
CA ASN A 236 -7.50 6.71 -19.13
C ASN A 236 -6.89 5.32 -19.21
N TYR A 237 -5.67 5.15 -18.70
CA TYR A 237 -5.03 3.85 -18.61
C TYR A 237 -5.85 2.88 -17.77
N LEU A 238 -6.29 3.27 -16.58
CA LEU A 238 -7.14 2.44 -15.71
C LEU A 238 -8.47 2.06 -16.37
N PHE A 239 -9.04 2.93 -17.20
CA PHE A 239 -10.29 2.69 -17.91
C PHE A 239 -10.13 1.95 -19.26
N GLY A 240 -8.93 1.52 -19.57
CA GLY A 240 -8.67 0.66 -20.72
C GLY A 240 -8.31 1.40 -22.02
N CYS A 241 -7.82 2.63 -21.95
CA CYS A 241 -7.21 3.27 -23.11
C CYS A 241 -5.84 2.66 -23.41
N HIS A 242 -5.87 1.42 -23.87
CA HIS A 242 -4.71 0.63 -24.26
C HIS A 242 -4.76 0.31 -25.74
N PRO A 243 -3.63 0.22 -26.46
CA PRO A 243 -3.61 -0.05 -27.88
C PRO A 243 -4.17 -1.41 -28.29
N TYR A 244 -4.14 -2.38 -27.40
CA TYR A 244 -4.47 -3.76 -27.80
C TYR A 244 -5.93 -4.13 -27.62
N HIS A 245 -6.55 -3.97 -26.45
CA HIS A 245 -7.86 -4.55 -26.19
C HIS A 245 -8.83 -3.63 -25.45
N ASN A 246 -8.44 -2.42 -25.15
CA ASN A 246 -9.26 -1.49 -24.38
C ASN A 246 -9.75 -2.11 -23.05
N TYR A 247 -8.88 -2.81 -22.35
CA TYR A 247 -9.24 -3.57 -21.16
C TYR A 247 -9.28 -2.66 -19.94
N SER A 248 -10.45 -2.38 -19.42
CA SER A 248 -10.57 -1.61 -18.17
C SER A 248 -10.12 -2.43 -16.97
N LEU A 249 -9.32 -1.80 -16.11
CA LEU A 249 -8.92 -2.36 -14.81
C LEU A 249 -9.97 -2.11 -13.72
N VAL A 250 -10.99 -1.31 -14.03
CA VAL A 250 -12.08 -1.01 -13.12
C VAL A 250 -13.31 -1.78 -13.56
N ALA A 251 -13.80 -2.66 -12.71
CA ALA A 251 -14.93 -3.51 -13.01
C ALA A 251 -16.19 -2.67 -13.31
N THR A 252 -16.85 -2.92 -14.44
CA THR A 252 -18.03 -2.22 -14.96
C THR A 252 -17.83 -0.76 -15.39
N VAL A 253 -16.63 -0.22 -15.34
CA VAL A 253 -16.34 1.16 -15.71
C VAL A 253 -15.26 1.19 -16.80
N GLY A 254 -15.31 2.16 -17.70
CA GLY A 254 -14.30 2.36 -18.73
C GLY A 254 -14.63 1.71 -20.06
N ALA A 255 -13.63 1.20 -20.76
CA ALA A 255 -13.77 0.70 -22.11
C ALA A 255 -14.55 -0.64 -22.21
N THR A 256 -14.63 -1.20 -23.40
CA THR A 256 -15.61 -2.21 -23.83
C THR A 256 -15.57 -3.54 -23.07
N ARG A 257 -14.50 -3.83 -22.36
CA ARG A 257 -14.36 -5.05 -21.55
C ARG A 257 -13.80 -4.73 -20.17
N PRO A 258 -14.64 -4.36 -19.23
CA PRO A 258 -14.19 -4.24 -17.85
C PRO A 258 -13.76 -5.61 -17.33
N LYS A 259 -12.61 -5.67 -16.70
CA LYS A 259 -12.08 -6.90 -16.14
C LYS A 259 -12.98 -7.39 -15.01
N ALA A 260 -13.30 -8.68 -15.03
CA ALA A 260 -13.86 -9.34 -13.88
C ALA A 260 -12.78 -9.41 -12.79
N VAL A 261 -13.00 -8.74 -11.68
CA VAL A 261 -12.09 -8.78 -10.55
C VAL A 261 -12.60 -9.83 -9.59
N PHE A 262 -11.87 -10.90 -9.46
CA PHE A 262 -12.15 -11.90 -8.45
C PHE A 262 -11.46 -11.50 -7.15
N TYR A 263 -12.23 -11.50 -6.09
CA TYR A 263 -11.65 -11.39 -4.77
C TYR A 263 -10.92 -12.69 -4.46
N GLY A 264 -9.63 -12.58 -4.17
CA GLY A 264 -8.72 -13.67 -4.11
C GLY A 264 -9.14 -14.83 -3.25
N ASN A 265 -8.74 -15.96 -3.74
CA ASN A 265 -8.87 -17.24 -3.09
C ASN A 265 -10.29 -17.63 -2.69
N ASN A 266 -10.45 -18.58 -1.88
CA ASN A 266 -11.61 -19.35 -1.50
C ASN A 266 -12.53 -18.67 -0.48
N ARG A 267 -12.35 -17.42 -0.15
CA ARG A 267 -13.21 -16.73 0.82
C ARG A 267 -14.47 -16.16 0.24
N ALA A 268 -14.40 -15.79 -1.02
CA ALA A 268 -15.55 -15.35 -1.77
C ALA A 268 -15.97 -16.45 -2.74
N ASP A 269 -17.22 -16.48 -3.05
CA ASP A 269 -17.81 -17.32 -4.09
C ASP A 269 -17.51 -16.78 -5.50
N PHE A 270 -16.37 -16.12 -5.68
CA PHE A 270 -15.96 -15.40 -6.89
C PHE A 270 -16.97 -14.33 -7.33
N SER A 271 -17.63 -13.70 -6.37
CA SER A 271 -18.60 -12.66 -6.62
C SER A 271 -17.97 -11.48 -7.32
N PHE A 272 -18.65 -10.99 -8.31
CA PHE A 272 -18.28 -9.80 -9.04
C PHE A 272 -18.60 -8.54 -8.20
N ILE A 273 -17.63 -7.66 -8.04
CA ILE A 273 -17.77 -6.40 -7.30
C ILE A 273 -17.69 -5.23 -8.29
N PRO A 274 -18.82 -4.59 -8.64
CA PRO A 274 -18.80 -3.43 -9.52
C PRO A 274 -17.92 -2.30 -8.97
N GLY A 275 -17.13 -1.68 -9.83
CA GLY A 275 -16.22 -0.60 -9.44
C GLY A 275 -14.93 -1.06 -8.76
N ASN A 276 -14.76 -2.36 -8.54
CA ASN A 276 -13.53 -2.89 -7.96
C ASN A 276 -12.36 -2.75 -8.94
N VAL A 277 -11.20 -2.31 -8.43
CA VAL A 277 -9.99 -2.12 -9.24
C VAL A 277 -9.17 -3.40 -9.26
N ALA A 278 -8.90 -3.92 -10.45
CA ALA A 278 -7.99 -5.04 -10.64
C ALA A 278 -6.56 -4.61 -10.28
N PRO A 279 -5.81 -5.45 -9.55
CA PRO A 279 -4.50 -5.05 -9.04
C PRO A 279 -3.43 -4.93 -10.10
N GLY A 280 -3.55 -5.55 -11.25
CA GLY A 280 -2.48 -5.44 -12.21
C GLY A 280 -2.75 -5.91 -13.61
N LEU A 281 -1.87 -5.47 -14.48
CA LEU A 281 -1.60 -6.05 -15.77
C LEU A 281 -0.18 -6.58 -15.75
N LEU A 282 -0.01 -7.80 -16.21
CA LEU A 282 1.32 -8.33 -16.50
C LEU A 282 1.67 -7.92 -17.93
N PHE A 283 2.47 -6.87 -18.04
CA PHE A 283 3.06 -6.51 -19.34
C PHE A 283 4.36 -7.25 -19.56
N ARG A 284 4.60 -7.63 -20.79
CA ARG A 284 5.85 -8.25 -21.19
C ARG A 284 6.59 -7.33 -22.16
N HIS A 285 7.80 -6.95 -21.80
CA HIS A 285 8.71 -6.31 -22.74
C HIS A 285 9.08 -7.23 -23.91
N PRO A 286 9.37 -6.70 -25.11
CA PRO A 286 9.43 -5.27 -25.44
C PRO A 286 8.09 -4.68 -25.87
N ASP A 287 7.09 -5.49 -26.13
CA ASP A 287 5.88 -5.07 -26.83
C ASP A 287 4.74 -4.68 -25.89
N HIS A 288 4.99 -4.65 -24.58
CA HIS A 288 4.01 -4.39 -23.53
C HIS A 288 2.73 -5.23 -23.70
N PHE A 289 2.92 -6.48 -24.01
CA PHE A 289 1.83 -7.42 -24.23
C PHE A 289 1.12 -7.73 -22.92
N GLU A 290 -0.19 -7.53 -22.91
CA GLU A 290 -1.03 -7.81 -21.75
C GLU A 290 -1.31 -9.31 -21.60
N ASN A 291 -1.33 -9.81 -20.38
CA ASN A 291 -1.84 -11.14 -20.09
C ASN A 291 -3.36 -11.07 -19.85
N TYR A 292 -4.14 -11.75 -20.69
CA TYR A 292 -5.61 -11.76 -20.66
C TYR A 292 -6.22 -12.93 -19.91
N ASP A 293 -5.42 -13.78 -19.33
CA ASP A 293 -5.95 -14.95 -18.65
C ASP A 293 -6.79 -14.52 -17.44
N ASP A 294 -8.09 -14.75 -17.52
CA ASP A 294 -9.04 -14.51 -16.41
C ASP A 294 -9.00 -15.61 -15.35
N TRP A 295 -7.88 -16.22 -15.18
CA TRP A 295 -7.71 -17.28 -14.21
C TRP A 295 -7.78 -16.72 -12.78
N PRO A 296 -8.69 -17.22 -11.92
CA PRO A 296 -8.92 -16.63 -10.60
C PRO A 296 -7.70 -16.71 -9.67
N PHE A 297 -6.75 -17.57 -9.96
CA PHE A 297 -5.51 -17.73 -9.18
C PHE A 297 -4.35 -16.84 -9.66
N LEU A 298 -4.56 -16.03 -10.67
CA LEU A 298 -3.62 -14.97 -11.04
C LEU A 298 -3.83 -13.75 -10.15
N TRP A 299 -3.51 -13.89 -8.89
CA TRP A 299 -3.74 -12.85 -7.89
C TRP A 299 -3.16 -11.49 -8.26
N GLY A 300 -1.98 -11.47 -8.87
CA GLY A 300 -1.36 -10.25 -9.38
C GLY A 300 -2.19 -9.47 -10.40
N GLN A 301 -3.21 -10.09 -10.98
CA GLN A 301 -4.12 -9.49 -11.97
C GLN A 301 -5.56 -9.37 -11.47
N ASN A 302 -6.01 -10.30 -10.62
CA ASN A 302 -7.43 -10.49 -10.34
C ASN A 302 -7.83 -10.23 -8.88
N GLU A 303 -6.87 -10.05 -7.96
CA GLU A 303 -7.20 -9.82 -6.57
C GLU A 303 -7.47 -8.34 -6.29
N GLY A 304 -8.72 -7.98 -6.05
CA GLY A 304 -9.08 -6.65 -5.57
C GLY A 304 -8.69 -6.47 -4.10
N THR A 305 -8.12 -5.32 -3.76
CA THR A 305 -7.73 -5.00 -2.39
C THR A 305 -8.42 -3.74 -1.88
N ILE A 306 -8.69 -3.68 -0.58
CA ILE A 306 -9.26 -2.48 0.05
C ILE A 306 -8.36 -1.27 -0.20
N ALA A 307 -7.04 -1.43 -0.07
CA ALA A 307 -6.08 -0.35 -0.28
C ALA A 307 -6.12 0.20 -1.72
N GLY A 308 -6.14 -0.68 -2.73
CA GLY A 308 -6.24 -0.27 -4.13
C GLY A 308 -7.54 0.47 -4.43
N ASN A 309 -8.67 -0.03 -3.94
CA ASN A 309 -9.96 0.60 -4.13
C ASN A 309 -10.08 1.95 -3.40
N THR A 310 -9.57 2.05 -2.17
CA THR A 310 -9.56 3.32 -1.43
C THR A 310 -8.72 4.38 -2.13
N SER A 311 -7.53 4.02 -2.61
CA SER A 311 -6.68 4.94 -3.36
C SER A 311 -7.35 5.43 -4.64
N TYR A 312 -8.06 4.53 -5.35
CA TYR A 312 -8.82 4.89 -6.55
C TYR A 312 -9.97 5.87 -6.26
N VAL A 313 -10.66 5.73 -5.14
CA VAL A 313 -11.74 6.67 -4.73
C VAL A 313 -11.20 8.07 -4.44
N ILE A 314 -9.96 8.17 -3.94
CA ILE A 314 -9.29 9.45 -3.66
C ILE A 314 -8.78 10.10 -4.95
N PHE A 315 -8.36 9.28 -5.91
CA PHE A 315 -7.89 9.73 -7.23
C PHE A 315 -9.02 10.30 -8.07
#